data_c2c770b6fc64c07ed0277725d24ea822
#
_entry.id   c2c770b6fc64c07ed0277725d24ea822
#
_cell.length_a   1.000
_cell.length_b   1.000
_cell.length_c   1.000
_cell.angle_alpha   90.00
_cell.angle_beta   90.00
_cell.angle_gamma   90.00
#
_symmetry.space_group_name_H-M   'P 1'
#
loop_
_entity.id
_entity.type
_entity.pdbx_description
1 polymer ?
#
loop_
_entity_poly.entity_id
_entity_poly.type
_entity_poly.pdbx_seq_one_letter_code
_entity_poly.pdbx_strand_id
1 'polypeptide(L)'
;MEIIGVVDAAEGTAKLQSGECDAFTGDMSAMVAKKWALDNDGTVVDDNGDTVGLWIAPEILSKEPLGAATRDNDDDWNDVVAWVWYGMVTAEEYGITSANYMTMAADAAAEGGNPGHNRLMNTNLGLGTDANPLADTWMQAVMGAVGNYGEAYDDAFCDGTYDGSSGSATMTGCLLDRAGTANALVSEGGLQFAPPMR
;
A
#
# COMPACT_ATOMS: atom_id res chain seq x y z
N MET A 1 -15.57 22.50 -21.88
CA MET A 1 -15.31 21.15 -21.33
C MET A 1 -16.65 20.58 -20.90
N GLU A 2 -17.03 19.45 -21.42
CA GLU A 2 -18.21 18.69 -21.01
C GLU A 2 -17.77 17.60 -20.04
N ILE A 3 -18.55 17.35 -18.99
CA ILE A 3 -18.29 16.32 -18.00
C ILE A 3 -19.32 15.22 -18.19
N ILE A 4 -18.86 13.99 -18.46
CA ILE A 4 -19.70 12.81 -18.62
C ILE A 4 -19.54 11.95 -17.36
N GLY A 5 -20.64 11.76 -16.62
CA GLY A 5 -20.66 10.85 -15.47
C GLY A 5 -20.70 9.40 -15.95
N VAL A 6 -19.97 8.53 -15.29
CA VAL A 6 -19.94 7.08 -15.53
C VAL A 6 -20.30 6.31 -14.26
N VAL A 7 -20.85 5.12 -14.40
CA VAL A 7 -21.25 4.31 -13.24
C VAL A 7 -20.08 3.56 -12.62
N ASP A 8 -19.03 3.26 -13.41
CA ASP A 8 -17.83 2.58 -12.94
C ASP A 8 -16.61 2.85 -13.84
N ALA A 9 -15.47 2.33 -13.43
CA ALA A 9 -14.22 2.48 -14.17
C ALA A 9 -14.20 1.73 -15.52
N ALA A 10 -15.01 0.70 -15.70
CA ALA A 10 -15.09 -0.03 -16.96
C ALA A 10 -15.79 0.81 -18.04
N GLU A 11 -16.88 1.47 -17.68
CA GLU A 11 -17.57 2.40 -18.57
C GLU A 11 -16.65 3.60 -18.93
N GLY A 12 -15.96 4.18 -17.94
CA GLY A 12 -15.02 5.28 -18.19
C GLY A 12 -13.89 4.89 -19.13
N THR A 13 -13.32 3.69 -18.93
CA THR A 13 -12.30 3.12 -19.82
C THR A 13 -12.83 2.93 -21.25
N ALA A 14 -14.03 2.36 -21.40
CA ALA A 14 -14.63 2.14 -22.72
C ALA A 14 -14.88 3.45 -23.47
N LYS A 15 -15.30 4.52 -22.78
CA LYS A 15 -15.50 5.85 -23.39
C LYS A 15 -14.17 6.48 -23.82
N LEU A 16 -13.10 6.30 -23.06
CA LEU A 16 -11.77 6.74 -23.46
C LEU A 16 -11.26 5.98 -24.68
N GLN A 17 -11.43 4.65 -24.73
CA GLN A 17 -11.05 3.83 -25.88
C GLN A 17 -11.82 4.15 -27.16
N SER A 18 -13.11 4.49 -27.02
CA SER A 18 -13.95 4.84 -28.17
C SER A 18 -13.77 6.27 -28.66
N GLY A 19 -12.99 7.10 -27.97
CA GLY A 19 -12.85 8.52 -28.27
C GLY A 19 -14.09 9.36 -27.91
N GLU A 20 -15.05 8.80 -27.14
CA GLU A 20 -16.18 9.58 -26.61
C GLU A 20 -15.71 10.58 -25.53
N CYS A 21 -14.61 10.26 -24.84
CA CYS A 21 -13.94 11.13 -23.88
C CYS A 21 -12.45 11.26 -24.20
N ASP A 22 -11.93 12.48 -24.07
CA ASP A 22 -10.51 12.80 -24.25
C ASP A 22 -9.69 12.51 -22.97
N ALA A 23 -10.35 12.42 -21.81
CA ALA A 23 -9.72 12.19 -20.51
C ALA A 23 -10.65 11.44 -19.57
N PHE A 24 -10.03 10.68 -18.65
CA PHE A 24 -10.73 9.97 -17.58
C PHE A 24 -10.06 10.31 -16.24
N THR A 25 -10.84 10.54 -15.19
CA THR A 25 -10.35 10.83 -13.84
C THR A 25 -10.85 9.81 -12.83
N GLY A 26 -10.04 9.50 -11.84
CA GLY A 26 -10.33 8.57 -10.76
C GLY A 26 -9.16 8.51 -9.77
N ASP A 27 -9.22 7.56 -8.85
CA ASP A 27 -8.14 7.33 -7.88
C ASP A 27 -6.82 7.04 -8.57
N MET A 28 -5.72 7.61 -8.09
CA MET A 28 -4.40 7.48 -8.70
C MET A 28 -4.00 6.00 -8.91
N SER A 29 -4.20 5.16 -7.92
CA SER A 29 -3.87 3.73 -8.00
C SER A 29 -4.68 3.01 -9.10
N ALA A 30 -5.97 3.31 -9.21
CA ALA A 30 -6.83 2.77 -10.25
C ALA A 30 -6.43 3.28 -11.64
N MET A 31 -6.12 4.57 -11.77
CA MET A 31 -5.72 5.17 -13.05
C MET A 31 -4.38 4.63 -13.55
N VAL A 32 -3.41 4.43 -12.67
CA VAL A 32 -2.12 3.82 -13.01
C VAL A 32 -2.31 2.39 -13.53
N ALA A 33 -3.10 1.58 -12.85
CA ALA A 33 -3.40 0.21 -13.29
C ALA A 33 -4.15 0.19 -14.64
N LYS A 34 -5.11 1.09 -14.85
CA LYS A 34 -5.84 1.22 -16.12
C LYS A 34 -4.94 1.67 -17.26
N LYS A 35 -4.09 2.69 -17.02
CA LYS A 35 -3.09 3.12 -18.00
C LYS A 35 -2.21 1.97 -18.43
N TRP A 36 -1.65 1.21 -17.47
CA TRP A 36 -0.79 0.06 -17.77
C TRP A 36 -1.49 -0.97 -18.64
N ALA A 37 -2.74 -1.34 -18.30
CA ALA A 37 -3.50 -2.30 -19.07
C ALA A 37 -3.76 -1.80 -20.49
N LEU A 38 -4.22 -0.56 -20.66
CA LEU A 38 -4.54 0.02 -21.96
C LEU A 38 -3.31 0.22 -22.87
N ASP A 39 -2.17 0.63 -22.29
CA ASP A 39 -0.92 0.77 -23.02
C ASP A 39 -0.42 -0.61 -23.53
N ASN A 40 -0.54 -1.67 -22.70
CA ASN A 40 -0.14 -3.02 -23.10
C ASN A 40 -1.09 -3.64 -24.16
N ASP A 41 -2.38 -3.36 -24.04
CA ASP A 41 -3.38 -3.88 -24.99
C ASP A 41 -3.35 -3.13 -26.32
N GLY A 42 -2.76 -1.91 -26.36
CA GLY A 42 -2.68 -1.08 -27.54
C GLY A 42 -4.04 -0.68 -28.12
N THR A 43 -5.04 -0.56 -27.25
CA THR A 43 -6.44 -0.36 -27.66
C THR A 43 -6.86 1.10 -27.75
N VAL A 44 -6.04 2.02 -27.26
CA VAL A 44 -6.27 3.46 -27.42
C VAL A 44 -5.54 3.93 -28.68
N VAL A 45 -6.29 4.49 -29.62
CA VAL A 45 -5.75 4.94 -30.90
C VAL A 45 -6.12 6.41 -31.16
N ASP A 46 -5.30 7.08 -31.97
CA ASP A 46 -5.59 8.41 -32.47
C ASP A 46 -6.57 8.39 -33.65
N ASP A 47 -6.87 9.57 -34.19
CA ASP A 47 -7.76 9.73 -35.37
C ASP A 47 -7.26 9.05 -36.64
N ASN A 48 -5.98 8.68 -36.70
CA ASN A 48 -5.37 7.95 -37.82
C ASN A 48 -5.41 6.43 -37.62
N GLY A 49 -5.80 5.97 -36.42
CA GLY A 49 -5.79 4.56 -36.04
C GLY A 49 -4.43 4.08 -35.50
N ASP A 50 -3.50 4.99 -35.24
CA ASP A 50 -2.21 4.67 -34.64
C ASP A 50 -2.34 4.56 -33.12
N THR A 51 -1.77 3.50 -32.51
CA THR A 51 -1.75 3.33 -31.04
C THR A 51 -1.04 4.49 -30.38
N VAL A 52 -1.69 5.08 -29.38
CA VAL A 52 -1.13 6.15 -28.56
C VAL A 52 -0.96 5.72 -27.10
N GLY A 53 0.15 6.16 -26.48
CA GLY A 53 0.37 5.97 -25.06
C GLY A 53 -0.46 6.95 -24.23
N LEU A 54 -0.99 6.47 -23.12
CA LEU A 54 -1.71 7.30 -22.18
C LEU A 54 -0.75 8.07 -21.27
N TRP A 55 -1.16 9.24 -20.85
CA TRP A 55 -0.44 10.08 -19.89
C TRP A 55 -1.29 10.38 -18.67
N ILE A 56 -0.68 10.32 -17.48
CA ILE A 56 -1.32 10.75 -16.24
C ILE A 56 -0.78 12.11 -15.87
N ALA A 57 -1.68 13.09 -15.73
CA ALA A 57 -1.32 14.44 -15.32
C ALA A 57 -0.75 14.42 -13.90
N PRO A 58 0.33 15.16 -13.61
CA PRO A 58 0.92 15.20 -12.26
C PRO A 58 0.06 15.99 -11.26
N GLU A 59 -0.92 16.74 -11.76
CA GLU A 59 -1.81 17.53 -10.92
C GLU A 59 -2.80 16.63 -10.19
N ILE A 60 -2.80 16.74 -8.85
CA ILE A 60 -3.77 16.07 -7.98
C ILE A 60 -4.98 16.97 -7.82
N LEU A 61 -6.14 16.53 -8.32
CA LEU A 61 -7.39 17.29 -8.26
C LEU A 61 -8.02 17.28 -6.88
N SER A 62 -7.87 16.18 -6.13
CA SER A 62 -8.35 16.02 -4.75
C SER A 62 -7.41 15.15 -3.94
N LYS A 63 -7.51 15.21 -2.61
CA LYS A 63 -6.78 14.32 -1.70
C LYS A 63 -7.78 13.33 -1.11
N GLU A 64 -7.69 12.11 -1.55
CA GLU A 64 -8.60 11.02 -1.15
C GLU A 64 -7.77 9.83 -0.66
N PRO A 65 -7.17 9.93 0.55
CA PRO A 65 -6.38 8.82 1.10
C PRO A 65 -7.29 7.62 1.35
N LEU A 66 -6.92 6.48 0.80
CA LEU A 66 -7.60 5.21 1.03
C LEU A 66 -7.34 4.74 2.46
N GLY A 67 -8.32 4.12 3.08
CA GLY A 67 -8.24 3.61 4.43
C GLY A 67 -9.12 2.41 4.66
N ALA A 68 -8.77 1.59 5.66
CA ALA A 68 -9.64 0.52 6.13
C ALA A 68 -10.84 1.11 6.89
N ALA A 69 -12.01 0.52 6.69
CA ALA A 69 -13.21 0.87 7.44
C ALA A 69 -13.59 -0.30 8.35
N THR A 70 -13.90 0.00 9.61
CA THR A 70 -14.38 -0.95 10.60
C THR A 70 -15.82 -0.63 10.98
N ARG A 71 -16.47 -1.55 11.71
CA ARG A 71 -17.82 -1.31 12.25
C ARG A 71 -17.75 -0.22 13.31
N ASP A 72 -18.75 0.66 13.33
CA ASP A 72 -18.92 1.65 14.38
C ASP A 72 -19.19 0.98 15.75
N ASN A 73 -18.70 1.57 16.84
CA ASN A 73 -18.77 1.09 18.21
C ASN A 73 -18.09 -0.30 18.44
N ASP A 74 -17.05 -0.61 17.67
CA ASP A 74 -16.22 -1.80 17.85
C ASP A 74 -14.75 -1.35 17.99
N ASP A 75 -14.46 -0.68 19.10
CA ASP A 75 -13.17 -0.04 19.34
C ASP A 75 -12.04 -1.07 19.42
N ASP A 76 -12.29 -2.23 20.04
CA ASP A 76 -11.29 -3.30 20.16
C ASP A 76 -10.85 -3.81 18.77
N TRP A 77 -11.82 -4.01 17.86
CA TRP A 77 -11.50 -4.43 16.50
C TRP A 77 -10.88 -3.30 15.67
N ASN A 78 -11.35 -2.07 15.85
CA ASN A 78 -10.75 -0.91 15.20
C ASN A 78 -9.27 -0.76 15.57
N ASP A 79 -8.94 -0.93 16.84
CA ASP A 79 -7.56 -0.89 17.32
C ASP A 79 -6.70 -2.00 16.70
N VAL A 80 -7.23 -3.21 16.61
CA VAL A 80 -6.54 -4.33 15.93
C VAL A 80 -6.24 -3.97 14.47
N VAL A 81 -7.22 -3.49 13.72
CA VAL A 81 -7.04 -3.13 12.30
C VAL A 81 -6.03 -1.98 12.14
N ALA A 82 -6.13 -0.95 12.98
CA ALA A 82 -5.19 0.16 12.99
C ALA A 82 -3.75 -0.29 13.29
N TRP A 83 -3.58 -1.16 14.29
CA TRP A 83 -2.26 -1.65 14.69
C TRP A 83 -1.67 -2.68 13.73
N VAL A 84 -2.46 -3.37 12.92
CA VAL A 84 -1.91 -4.14 11.79
C VAL A 84 -1.16 -3.20 10.84
N TRP A 85 -1.79 -2.09 10.45
CA TRP A 85 -1.14 -1.09 9.60
C TRP A 85 0.09 -0.46 10.27
N TYR A 86 -0.07 0.05 11.48
CA TYR A 86 1.04 0.67 12.23
C TYR A 86 2.18 -0.31 12.50
N GLY A 87 1.85 -1.57 12.78
CA GLY A 87 2.84 -2.63 12.97
C GLY A 87 3.64 -2.90 11.70
N MET A 88 3.00 -2.94 10.54
CA MET A 88 3.68 -3.11 9.25
C MET A 88 4.61 -1.94 8.92
N VAL A 89 4.18 -0.70 9.16
CA VAL A 89 5.02 0.50 9.01
C VAL A 89 6.20 0.47 9.97
N THR A 90 5.97 0.14 11.25
CA THR A 90 7.03 0.03 12.26
C THR A 90 8.02 -1.09 11.93
N ALA A 91 7.53 -2.22 11.41
CA ALA A 91 8.40 -3.33 10.98
C ALA A 91 9.35 -2.89 9.87
N GLU A 92 8.86 -2.13 8.89
CA GLU A 92 9.70 -1.56 7.85
C GLU A 92 10.74 -0.59 8.41
N GLU A 93 10.34 0.34 9.30
CA GLU A 93 11.25 1.26 9.99
C GLU A 93 12.37 0.52 10.77
N TYR A 94 12.09 -0.67 11.27
CA TYR A 94 13.05 -1.53 11.99
C TYR A 94 13.84 -2.47 11.08
N GLY A 95 13.59 -2.48 9.77
CA GLY A 95 14.21 -3.41 8.82
C GLY A 95 13.76 -4.87 9.05
N ILE A 96 12.58 -5.08 9.62
CA ILE A 96 11.97 -6.40 9.79
C ILE A 96 11.17 -6.71 8.52
N THR A 97 11.44 -7.86 7.91
CA THR A 97 10.83 -8.32 6.66
C THR A 97 10.20 -9.71 6.82
N SER A 98 9.43 -10.15 5.85
CA SER A 98 8.91 -11.52 5.78
C SER A 98 10.03 -12.57 5.80
N ALA A 99 11.21 -12.23 5.33
CA ALA A 99 12.36 -13.15 5.30
C ALA A 99 13.10 -13.26 6.64
N ASN A 100 13.06 -12.22 7.49
CA ASN A 100 13.89 -12.19 8.72
C ASN A 100 13.08 -12.11 10.04
N TYR A 101 11.76 -11.90 10.01
CA TYR A 101 10.95 -11.62 11.20
C TYR A 101 11.10 -12.67 12.31
N MET A 102 11.22 -13.96 11.98
CA MET A 102 11.37 -15.03 12.98
C MET A 102 12.70 -14.92 13.74
N THR A 103 13.79 -14.61 13.02
CA THR A 103 15.11 -14.37 13.62
C THR A 103 15.08 -13.10 14.46
N MET A 104 14.51 -12.01 13.93
CA MET A 104 14.41 -10.74 14.65
C MET A 104 13.55 -10.85 15.92
N ALA A 105 12.47 -11.64 15.88
CA ALA A 105 11.64 -11.91 17.05
C ALA A 105 12.41 -12.73 18.13
N ALA A 106 13.14 -13.75 17.71
CA ALA A 106 13.94 -14.58 18.62
C ALA A 106 15.08 -13.77 19.27
N ASP A 107 15.82 -13.00 18.47
CA ASP A 107 16.91 -12.14 18.96
C ASP A 107 16.40 -11.06 19.93
N ALA A 108 15.23 -10.51 19.65
CA ALA A 108 14.59 -9.52 20.49
C ALA A 108 14.13 -10.08 21.85
N ALA A 109 13.74 -11.35 21.89
CA ALA A 109 13.35 -12.04 23.13
C ALA A 109 14.54 -12.48 23.98
N ALA A 110 15.75 -12.53 23.44
CA ALA A 110 16.96 -12.91 24.16
C ALA A 110 17.38 -11.84 25.16
N GLU A 111 18.24 -12.22 26.12
CA GLU A 111 18.81 -11.28 27.09
C GLU A 111 19.61 -10.17 26.37
N GLY A 112 19.26 -8.92 26.65
CA GLY A 112 19.88 -7.76 25.98
C GLY A 112 19.32 -7.47 24.57
N GLY A 113 18.26 -8.16 24.14
CA GLY A 113 17.58 -7.93 22.87
C GLY A 113 16.97 -6.54 22.77
N ASN A 114 16.66 -6.11 21.53
CA ASN A 114 16.08 -4.78 21.27
C ASN A 114 14.66 -4.70 21.84
N PRO A 115 14.38 -3.77 22.80
CA PRO A 115 13.05 -3.67 23.42
C PRO A 115 11.94 -3.28 22.47
N GLY A 116 12.23 -2.46 21.45
CA GLY A 116 11.26 -2.06 20.43
C GLY A 116 10.85 -3.23 19.54
N HIS A 117 11.82 -3.99 19.07
CA HIS A 117 11.55 -5.22 18.31
C HIS A 117 10.78 -6.24 19.14
N ASN A 118 11.18 -6.43 20.42
CA ASN A 118 10.48 -7.35 21.32
C ASN A 118 9.03 -6.93 21.55
N ARG A 119 8.80 -5.64 21.76
CA ARG A 119 7.44 -5.11 21.93
C ARG A 119 6.59 -5.35 20.68
N LEU A 120 7.11 -5.08 19.49
CA LEU A 120 6.39 -5.29 18.24
C LEU A 120 6.12 -6.78 17.97
N MET A 121 7.12 -7.62 18.12
CA MET A 121 7.08 -9.00 17.61
C MET A 121 6.61 -10.03 18.64
N ASN A 122 6.69 -9.72 19.94
CA ASN A 122 6.50 -10.71 21.02
C ASN A 122 5.52 -10.26 22.10
N THR A 123 4.71 -9.22 21.85
CA THR A 123 3.64 -8.80 22.77
C THR A 123 2.37 -8.49 22.01
N ASN A 124 1.21 -8.65 22.63
CA ASN A 124 -0.07 -8.33 22.03
C ASN A 124 -0.43 -6.83 22.06
N LEU A 125 0.43 -5.99 22.60
CA LEU A 125 0.22 -4.53 22.77
C LEU A 125 -1.06 -4.15 23.52
N GLY A 126 -1.70 -5.09 24.24
CA GLY A 126 -3.00 -4.91 24.86
C GLY A 126 -4.18 -4.96 23.88
N LEU A 127 -3.97 -5.50 22.67
CA LEU A 127 -5.00 -5.60 21.63
C LEU A 127 -5.93 -6.80 21.85
N GLY A 128 -7.14 -6.67 21.36
CA GLY A 128 -8.24 -7.61 21.58
C GLY A 128 -9.02 -7.26 22.85
N THR A 129 -9.92 -8.15 23.26
CA THR A 129 -10.69 -7.99 24.51
C THR A 129 -10.08 -8.77 25.67
N ASP A 130 -10.46 -8.47 26.91
CA ASP A 130 -10.06 -9.25 28.09
C ASP A 130 -10.42 -10.74 27.95
N ALA A 131 -11.54 -11.05 27.27
CA ALA A 131 -11.99 -12.42 27.04
C ALA A 131 -11.27 -13.09 25.84
N ASN A 132 -10.81 -12.31 24.88
CA ASN A 132 -10.14 -12.77 23.67
C ASN A 132 -8.98 -11.82 23.31
N PRO A 133 -7.89 -11.81 24.08
CA PRO A 133 -6.72 -11.03 23.75
C PRO A 133 -6.07 -11.58 22.47
N LEU A 134 -5.45 -10.72 21.68
CA LEU A 134 -4.60 -11.20 20.59
C LEU A 134 -3.42 -12.03 21.17
N ALA A 135 -2.95 -12.98 20.38
CA ALA A 135 -1.73 -13.70 20.72
C ALA A 135 -0.53 -12.74 20.74
N ASP A 136 0.44 -12.96 21.64
CA ASP A 136 1.68 -12.17 21.69
C ASP A 136 2.49 -12.21 20.38
N THR A 137 2.24 -13.21 19.55
CA THR A 137 2.87 -13.41 18.22
C THR A 137 2.02 -12.92 17.05
N TRP A 138 0.99 -12.10 17.30
CA TRP A 138 0.08 -11.64 16.25
C TRP A 138 0.82 -10.93 15.10
N MET A 139 1.82 -10.11 15.43
CA MET A 139 2.58 -9.40 14.39
C MET A 139 3.48 -10.35 13.60
N GLN A 140 4.00 -11.41 14.20
CA GLN A 140 4.71 -12.46 13.46
C GLN A 140 3.78 -13.14 12.44
N ALA A 141 2.50 -13.32 12.76
CA ALA A 141 1.53 -13.87 11.82
C ALA A 141 1.27 -12.89 10.64
N VAL A 142 1.19 -11.58 10.92
CA VAL A 142 1.08 -10.55 9.87
C VAL A 142 2.32 -10.58 8.96
N MET A 143 3.52 -10.59 9.54
CA MET A 143 4.79 -10.63 8.79
C MET A 143 4.91 -11.88 7.92
N GLY A 144 4.45 -13.02 8.43
CA GLY A 144 4.44 -14.27 7.67
C GLY A 144 3.40 -14.32 6.54
N ALA A 145 2.35 -13.52 6.63
CA ALA A 145 1.27 -13.49 5.65
C ALA A 145 1.49 -12.46 4.53
N VAL A 146 1.95 -11.27 4.88
CA VAL A 146 2.02 -10.12 3.95
C VAL A 146 3.31 -9.30 4.05
N GLY A 147 4.19 -9.62 4.99
CA GLY A 147 5.41 -8.85 5.21
C GLY A 147 5.18 -7.49 5.87
N ASN A 148 6.16 -6.59 5.76
CA ASN A 148 6.06 -5.21 6.22
C ASN A 148 5.31 -4.34 5.22
N TYR A 149 5.16 -3.04 5.52
CA TYR A 149 4.44 -2.13 4.63
C TYR A 149 5.06 -2.01 3.24
N GLY A 150 6.40 -1.95 3.15
CA GLY A 150 7.09 -1.89 1.87
C GLY A 150 6.89 -3.14 1.03
N GLU A 151 6.95 -4.34 1.63
CA GLU A 151 6.70 -5.61 0.95
C GLU A 151 5.26 -5.69 0.44
N ALA A 152 4.27 -5.32 1.27
CA ALA A 152 2.87 -5.31 0.88
C ALA A 152 2.57 -4.28 -0.22
N TYR A 153 3.25 -3.13 -0.19
CA TYR A 153 3.15 -2.13 -1.24
C TYR A 153 3.75 -2.64 -2.56
N ASP A 154 4.91 -3.30 -2.48
CA ASP A 154 5.59 -3.87 -3.62
C ASP A 154 4.75 -4.96 -4.29
N ASP A 155 4.14 -5.84 -3.51
CA ASP A 155 3.20 -6.86 -4.00
C ASP A 155 1.96 -6.26 -4.68
N ALA A 156 1.49 -5.10 -4.21
CA ALA A 156 0.28 -4.47 -4.73
C ALA A 156 0.52 -3.63 -5.99
N PHE A 157 1.66 -2.97 -6.10
CA PHE A 157 1.93 -1.94 -7.12
C PHE A 157 3.21 -2.15 -7.91
N CYS A 158 4.04 -3.11 -7.54
CA CYS A 158 5.33 -3.39 -8.15
C CYS A 158 5.44 -4.86 -8.59
N ASP A 159 6.64 -5.37 -8.76
CA ASP A 159 6.89 -6.74 -9.24
C ASP A 159 7.02 -7.79 -8.10
N GLY A 160 6.81 -7.41 -6.86
CA GLY A 160 6.91 -8.30 -5.70
C GLY A 160 8.34 -8.66 -5.31
N THR A 161 9.34 -7.97 -5.85
CA THR A 161 10.77 -8.23 -5.54
C THR A 161 11.33 -7.20 -4.56
N TYR A 162 10.62 -6.92 -3.47
CA TYR A 162 11.00 -5.92 -2.50
C TYR A 162 12.51 -5.95 -2.18
N ASP A 163 13.23 -4.96 -2.66
CA ASP A 163 14.70 -4.86 -2.56
C ASP A 163 15.16 -3.83 -1.49
N GLY A 164 14.23 -3.32 -0.69
CA GLY A 164 14.49 -2.29 0.32
C GLY A 164 14.57 -0.87 -0.25
N SER A 165 14.46 -0.71 -1.55
CA SER A 165 14.20 0.59 -2.17
C SER A 165 12.70 0.78 -2.30
N SER A 166 12.20 1.97 -2.05
CA SER A 166 10.79 2.29 -2.20
C SER A 166 10.42 2.43 -3.67
N GLY A 167 10.25 1.32 -4.33
CA GLY A 167 9.89 1.26 -5.71
C GLY A 167 11.09 1.26 -6.65
N SER A 168 11.31 0.16 -7.27
CA SER A 168 12.24 0.04 -8.37
C SER A 168 11.69 0.77 -9.60
N ALA A 169 12.56 1.47 -10.30
CA ALA A 169 12.20 2.44 -11.33
C ALA A 169 11.89 1.86 -12.71
N THR A 170 11.70 0.57 -12.86
CA THR A 170 11.35 -0.01 -14.15
C THR A 170 10.04 -0.76 -14.03
N MET A 171 9.41 -1.11 -15.11
CA MET A 171 8.15 -1.83 -15.06
C MET A 171 8.27 -3.33 -15.05
N THR A 172 9.45 -3.73 -14.92
CA THR A 172 9.81 -4.78 -14.07
C THR A 172 9.82 -4.30 -12.62
N GLY A 173 9.65 -3.05 -12.31
CA GLY A 173 9.58 -2.40 -11.03
C GLY A 173 8.15 -2.08 -10.60
N CYS A 174 7.80 -0.83 -10.58
CA CYS A 174 6.54 -0.34 -10.03
C CYS A 174 5.64 0.34 -11.06
N LEU A 175 4.33 0.09 -10.97
CA LEU A 175 3.29 0.87 -11.64
C LEU A 175 3.10 2.23 -10.97
N LEU A 176 3.22 2.25 -9.66
CA LEU A 176 3.14 3.44 -8.82
C LEU A 176 4.31 3.43 -7.86
N ASP A 177 5.31 4.23 -8.17
CA ASP A 177 6.50 4.36 -7.34
C ASP A 177 6.18 5.02 -6.00
N ARG A 178 6.72 4.49 -4.92
CA ARG A 178 6.55 5.01 -3.56
C ARG A 178 7.50 6.16 -3.24
N ALA A 179 8.70 6.12 -3.83
CA ALA A 179 9.75 7.12 -3.60
C ALA A 179 9.29 8.53 -4.01
N GLY A 180 9.50 9.50 -3.13
CA GLY A 180 9.12 10.89 -3.37
C GLY A 180 7.62 11.16 -3.35
N THR A 181 6.79 10.19 -2.93
CA THR A 181 5.34 10.34 -2.81
C THR A 181 4.88 10.32 -1.35
N ALA A 182 3.60 10.62 -1.11
CA ALA A 182 2.99 10.51 0.20
C ALA A 182 2.97 9.07 0.76
N ASN A 183 3.17 8.06 -0.09
CA ASN A 183 3.19 6.65 0.29
C ASN A 183 4.56 6.18 0.85
N ALA A 184 5.60 6.99 0.75
CA ALA A 184 6.88 6.71 1.38
C ALA A 184 6.83 6.90 2.90
N LEU A 185 7.77 6.30 3.62
CA LEU A 185 7.94 6.54 5.05
C LEU A 185 8.29 8.02 5.31
N VAL A 186 7.97 8.52 6.49
CA VAL A 186 8.38 9.88 6.92
C VAL A 186 9.89 10.06 6.86
N SER A 187 10.67 9.04 7.22
CA SER A 187 12.13 9.04 7.10
C SER A 187 12.64 9.21 5.66
N GLU A 188 11.80 8.92 4.67
CA GLU A 188 12.06 9.02 3.24
C GLU A 188 11.37 10.23 2.58
N GLY A 189 10.77 11.10 3.40
CA GLY A 189 10.07 12.30 2.94
C GLY A 189 8.60 12.11 2.57
N GLY A 190 8.01 10.94 2.86
CA GLY A 190 6.59 10.66 2.69
C GLY A 190 5.74 10.98 3.91
N LEU A 191 4.56 10.38 4.01
CA LEU A 191 3.60 10.59 5.08
C LEU A 191 3.30 9.32 5.90
N GLN A 192 3.88 8.16 5.56
CA GLN A 192 3.63 6.93 6.29
C GLN A 192 4.40 6.94 7.61
N PHE A 193 3.63 6.93 8.70
CA PHE A 193 4.13 7.09 10.05
C PHE A 193 3.30 6.25 11.02
N ALA A 194 3.99 5.53 11.89
CA ALA A 194 3.35 4.79 12.97
C ALA A 194 3.46 5.56 14.30
N PRO A 195 2.41 5.58 15.14
CA PRO A 195 2.51 6.14 16.49
C PRO A 195 3.49 5.30 17.33
N PRO A 196 4.18 5.91 18.30
CA PRO A 196 5.08 5.18 19.18
C PRO A 196 4.32 4.10 19.97
N MET A 197 4.82 2.87 19.95
CA MET A 197 4.33 1.78 20.81
C MET A 197 4.65 2.11 22.28
N ARG A 198 3.63 2.19 23.11
CA ARG A 198 3.76 2.48 24.56
C ARG A 198 3.47 1.26 25.41
#